data_377494e20e37886679a846c66e337846
#
_entry.id   377494e20e37886679a846c66e337846
#
_cell.length_a   1.000
_cell.length_b   1.000
_cell.length_c   1.000
_cell.angle_alpha   90.00
_cell.angle_beta   90.00
_cell.angle_gamma   90.00
#
_symmetry.space_group_name_H-M   'P 1'
#
loop_
_entity.id
_entity.type
_entity.pdbx_description
1 polymer ?
#
loop_
_entity_poly.entity_id
_entity_poly.type
_entity_poly.pdbx_seq_one_letter_code
_entity_poly.pdbx_strand_id
1 'polypeptide(L)'
;MGIEIERRFLVDGRYDKPWRSGNYSEMCQHYLSGVSHIDGKVMWNEIQLIEEEEVLENLTTWRIRLSGDTVTLTAKGRRVGATATDYNWDMPMEIYNSLPLDGLPSVEKIRHYWTGEDGLLWEVDEYEGSISGLIIAEVELESEDQEVALPNWLGLELTHLKGWSNASLSMMIKDSELN
;
A
#
# COMPACT_ATOMS: atom_id res chain seq x y z
N MET A 1 5.43 15.52 5.13
CA MET A 1 4.81 15.30 3.81
C MET A 1 5.86 14.74 2.86
N GLY A 2 5.56 13.61 2.24
CA GLY A 2 6.36 13.01 1.17
C GLY A 2 5.64 13.09 -0.18
N ILE A 3 6.41 12.94 -1.23
CA ILE A 3 5.89 12.67 -2.58
C ILE A 3 6.37 11.27 -2.94
N GLU A 4 5.44 10.38 -3.23
CA GLU A 4 5.72 9.03 -3.71
C GLU A 4 5.56 9.00 -5.23
N ILE A 5 6.60 8.54 -5.92
CA ILE A 5 6.59 8.32 -7.36
C ILE A 5 6.90 6.85 -7.58
N GLU A 6 5.97 6.09 -8.14
CA GLU A 6 6.15 4.66 -8.35
C GLU A 6 5.59 4.20 -9.69
N ARG A 7 6.21 3.16 -10.24
CA ARG A 7 5.67 2.40 -11.36
C ARG A 7 5.22 1.03 -10.86
N ARG A 8 4.11 0.55 -11.38
CA ARG A 8 3.47 -0.69 -10.96
C ARG A 8 3.21 -1.58 -12.16
N PHE A 9 3.37 -2.89 -11.97
CA PHE A 9 3.27 -3.90 -13.02
C PHE A 9 2.54 -5.13 -12.53
N LEU A 10 1.68 -5.68 -13.37
CA LEU A 10 1.14 -7.01 -13.18
C LEU A 10 2.24 -8.04 -13.46
N VAL A 11 2.27 -9.13 -12.69
CA VAL A 11 3.25 -10.22 -12.86
C VAL A 11 2.53 -11.54 -13.12
N ASP A 12 2.99 -12.29 -14.11
CA ASP A 12 2.47 -13.62 -14.38
C ASP A 12 3.08 -14.67 -13.44
N GLY A 13 2.28 -15.14 -12.49
CA GLY A 13 2.70 -16.09 -11.47
C GLY A 13 2.97 -17.52 -11.95
N ARG A 14 2.78 -17.81 -13.24
CA ARG A 14 3.04 -19.16 -13.81
C ARG A 14 4.52 -19.44 -14.06
N TYR A 15 5.35 -18.40 -14.10
CA TYR A 15 6.78 -18.51 -14.37
C TYR A 15 7.62 -18.45 -13.07
N ASP A 16 8.94 -18.54 -13.23
CA ASP A 16 9.89 -18.45 -12.13
C ASP A 16 9.70 -17.16 -11.33
N LYS A 17 9.92 -17.25 -10.03
CA LYS A 17 9.71 -16.16 -9.06
C LYS A 17 11.03 -15.81 -8.37
N PRO A 18 11.97 -15.13 -9.06
CA PRO A 18 13.30 -14.85 -8.51
C PRO A 18 13.26 -13.98 -7.26
N TRP A 19 12.23 -13.16 -7.09
CA TRP A 19 12.03 -12.32 -5.90
C TRP A 19 11.84 -13.11 -4.59
N ARG A 20 11.43 -14.38 -4.67
CA ARG A 20 11.22 -15.23 -3.49
C ARG A 20 12.50 -15.63 -2.79
N SER A 21 13.68 -15.44 -3.42
CA SER A 21 14.98 -15.74 -2.81
C SER A 21 15.46 -14.66 -1.82
N GLY A 22 14.82 -13.51 -1.81
CA GLY A 22 15.18 -12.37 -0.95
C GLY A 22 14.38 -12.32 0.35
N ASN A 23 14.49 -11.18 1.01
CA ASN A 23 13.69 -10.88 2.19
C ASN A 23 12.21 -10.70 1.84
N TYR A 24 11.36 -10.94 2.82
CA TYR A 24 9.93 -10.71 2.68
C TYR A 24 9.31 -10.20 3.99
N SER A 25 8.11 -9.63 3.88
CA SER A 25 7.28 -9.21 5.00
C SER A 25 5.84 -9.62 4.77
N GLU A 26 5.20 -10.19 5.79
CA GLU A 26 3.76 -10.43 5.78
C GLU A 26 3.04 -9.14 6.16
N MET A 27 2.03 -8.75 5.40
CA MET A 27 1.33 -7.48 5.58
C MET A 27 -0.18 -7.67 5.58
N CYS A 28 -0.84 -7.01 6.53
CA CYS A 28 -2.28 -6.83 6.55
C CYS A 28 -2.58 -5.32 6.52
N GLN A 29 -3.40 -4.87 5.58
CA GLN A 29 -3.75 -3.46 5.40
C GLN A 29 -5.25 -3.28 5.50
N HIS A 30 -5.70 -2.33 6.34
CA HIS A 30 -7.09 -1.93 6.48
C HIS A 30 -7.27 -0.50 6.01
N TYR A 31 -8.37 -0.23 5.31
CA TYR A 31 -8.69 1.10 4.79
C TYR A 31 -9.80 1.73 5.61
N LEU A 32 -9.55 2.96 6.08
CA LEU A 32 -10.44 3.69 6.98
C LEU A 32 -11.26 4.72 6.21
N SER A 33 -12.51 4.88 6.60
CA SER A 33 -13.38 5.96 6.16
C SER A 33 -13.77 6.83 7.36
N GLY A 34 -13.93 8.14 7.15
CA GLY A 34 -14.35 9.04 8.21
C GLY A 34 -13.24 9.43 9.18
N VAL A 35 -11.99 9.38 8.74
CA VAL A 35 -10.86 9.91 9.51
C VAL A 35 -10.95 11.44 9.52
N SER A 36 -10.76 12.05 10.68
CA SER A 36 -10.71 13.50 10.85
C SER A 36 -9.36 13.95 11.40
N HIS A 37 -8.95 15.16 11.03
CA HIS A 37 -7.79 15.84 11.59
C HIS A 37 -8.23 17.17 12.17
N ILE A 38 -8.27 17.28 13.50
CA ILE A 38 -8.79 18.43 14.23
C ILE A 38 -7.88 18.70 15.44
N ASP A 39 -7.47 19.94 15.61
CA ASP A 39 -6.65 20.40 16.74
C ASP A 39 -5.38 19.54 16.97
N GLY A 40 -4.65 19.25 15.88
CA GLY A 40 -3.42 18.45 15.92
C GLY A 40 -3.62 16.97 16.22
N LYS A 41 -4.85 16.45 16.07
CA LYS A 41 -5.18 15.05 16.34
C LYS A 41 -5.83 14.39 15.13
N VAL A 42 -5.32 13.24 14.75
CA VAL A 42 -5.94 12.37 13.77
C VAL A 42 -6.83 11.37 14.49
N MET A 43 -8.12 11.44 14.22
CA MET A 43 -9.17 10.71 14.94
C MET A 43 -9.93 9.76 13.99
N TRP A 44 -10.28 8.58 14.49
CA TRP A 44 -11.19 7.65 13.83
C TRP A 44 -12.04 6.91 14.87
N ASN A 45 -13.36 6.87 14.67
CA ASN A 45 -14.31 6.27 15.62
C ASN A 45 -14.08 6.73 17.09
N GLU A 46 -13.89 8.03 17.28
CA GLU A 46 -13.62 8.63 18.60
C GLU A 46 -12.27 8.21 19.23
N ILE A 47 -11.47 7.44 18.53
CA ILE A 47 -10.13 7.03 18.98
C ILE A 47 -9.08 7.91 18.32
N GLN A 48 -8.19 8.47 19.14
CA GLN A 48 -7.02 9.18 18.63
C GLN A 48 -5.99 8.18 18.10
N LEU A 49 -5.67 8.28 16.81
CA LEU A 49 -4.69 7.43 16.17
C LEU A 49 -3.26 7.94 16.37
N ILE A 50 -3.05 9.23 16.09
CA ILE A 50 -1.76 9.93 16.21
C ILE A 50 -1.97 11.41 16.52
N GLU A 51 -0.89 12.11 16.84
CA GLU A 51 -0.79 13.56 16.86
C GLU A 51 -0.07 14.04 15.61
N GLU A 52 -0.60 15.10 14.96
CA GLU A 52 -0.01 15.70 13.76
C GLU A 52 -0.37 17.20 13.72
N GLU A 53 0.65 18.02 13.92
CA GLU A 53 0.49 19.49 13.94
C GLU A 53 0.48 20.11 12.53
N GLU A 54 1.05 19.41 11.52
CA GLU A 54 1.02 19.90 10.15
C GLU A 54 -0.40 19.87 9.59
N VAL A 55 -0.73 20.86 8.78
CA VAL A 55 -2.02 20.89 8.08
C VAL A 55 -2.05 19.80 7.01
N LEU A 56 -2.97 18.88 7.14
CA LEU A 56 -3.18 17.79 6.19
C LEU A 56 -4.27 18.18 5.19
N GLU A 57 -3.92 18.30 3.91
CA GLU A 57 -4.85 18.73 2.87
C GLU A 57 -4.93 17.74 1.71
N ASN A 58 -6.09 17.71 1.06
CA ASN A 58 -6.31 16.94 -0.18
C ASN A 58 -6.04 15.43 -0.06
N LEU A 59 -6.26 14.86 1.12
CA LEU A 59 -6.12 13.44 1.37
C LEU A 59 -7.39 12.69 0.94
N THR A 60 -7.19 11.56 0.28
CA THR A 60 -8.28 10.74 -0.26
C THR A 60 -8.33 9.34 0.34
N THR A 61 -7.22 8.86 0.90
CA THR A 61 -7.09 7.48 1.35
C THR A 61 -6.36 7.43 2.69
N TRP A 62 -6.94 6.71 3.64
CA TRP A 62 -6.33 6.40 4.93
C TRP A 62 -6.19 4.89 5.10
N ARG A 63 -5.02 4.46 5.52
CA ARG A 63 -4.66 3.05 5.65
C ARG A 63 -3.90 2.79 6.93
N ILE A 64 -4.26 1.71 7.64
CA ILE A 64 -3.44 1.13 8.70
C ILE A 64 -2.81 -0.15 8.16
N ARG A 65 -1.51 -0.29 8.32
CA ARG A 65 -0.75 -1.48 7.91
C ARG A 65 -0.04 -2.10 9.11
N LEU A 66 -0.30 -3.37 9.34
CA LEU A 66 0.50 -4.22 10.21
C LEU A 66 1.52 -4.98 9.36
N SER A 67 2.79 -4.90 9.71
CA SER A 67 3.89 -5.65 9.10
C SER A 67 4.79 -6.20 10.21
N GLY A 68 4.70 -7.50 10.50
CA GLY A 68 5.32 -8.08 11.68
C GLY A 68 4.75 -7.45 12.96
N ASP A 69 5.60 -6.78 13.73
CA ASP A 69 5.25 -6.05 14.96
C ASP A 69 5.18 -4.53 14.79
N THR A 70 5.26 -4.05 13.56
CA THR A 70 5.23 -2.62 13.22
C THR A 70 3.88 -2.23 12.65
N VAL A 71 3.30 -1.16 13.18
CA VAL A 71 2.06 -0.58 12.68
C VAL A 71 2.33 0.80 12.09
N THR A 72 1.88 1.01 10.86
CA THR A 72 2.02 2.29 10.15
C THR A 72 0.65 2.81 9.75
N LEU A 73 0.34 4.05 10.15
CA LEU A 73 -0.77 4.82 9.60
C LEU A 73 -0.26 5.57 8.36
N THR A 74 -0.97 5.46 7.25
CA THR A 74 -0.65 6.15 6.00
C THR A 74 -1.84 6.97 5.54
N ALA A 75 -1.58 8.19 5.10
CA ALA A 75 -2.56 9.01 4.39
C ALA A 75 -2.01 9.39 3.01
N LYS A 76 -2.82 9.18 1.98
CA LYS A 76 -2.44 9.49 0.59
C LYS A 76 -3.39 10.47 -0.05
N GLY A 77 -2.82 11.38 -0.83
CA GLY A 77 -3.56 12.23 -1.75
C GLY A 77 -3.93 11.51 -3.04
N ARG A 78 -4.62 12.21 -3.92
CA ARG A 78 -4.99 11.68 -5.24
C ARG A 78 -3.73 11.44 -6.07
N ARG A 79 -3.63 10.23 -6.62
CA ARG A 79 -2.57 9.90 -7.57
C ARG A 79 -2.81 10.56 -8.93
N VAL A 80 -1.77 11.17 -9.50
CA VAL A 80 -1.75 11.72 -10.86
C VAL A 80 -0.54 11.12 -11.57
N GLY A 81 -0.78 10.25 -12.56
CA GLY A 81 0.29 9.47 -13.18
C GLY A 81 0.96 8.53 -12.18
N ALA A 82 2.27 8.62 -12.06
CA ALA A 82 3.07 7.86 -11.10
C ALA A 82 3.11 8.51 -9.69
N THR A 83 2.70 9.77 -9.54
CA THR A 83 2.95 10.61 -8.37
C THR A 83 1.73 10.72 -7.45
N ALA A 84 1.95 10.62 -6.14
CA ALA A 84 0.95 10.92 -5.10
C ALA A 84 1.60 11.59 -3.89
N THR A 85 0.83 12.43 -3.18
CA THR A 85 1.21 12.88 -1.83
C THR A 85 1.11 11.70 -0.85
N ASP A 86 2.08 11.55 0.03
CA ASP A 86 2.17 10.45 0.98
C ASP A 86 2.62 10.95 2.36
N TYR A 87 1.90 10.52 3.38
CA TYR A 87 2.23 10.74 4.79
C TYR A 87 2.26 9.39 5.50
N ASN A 88 3.28 9.14 6.30
CA ASN A 88 3.42 7.92 7.07
C ASN A 88 3.78 8.24 8.52
N TRP A 89 3.12 7.57 9.46
CA TRP A 89 3.37 7.69 10.89
C TRP A 89 3.45 6.31 11.53
N ASP A 90 4.39 6.15 12.43
CA ASP A 90 4.40 4.99 13.31
C ASP A 90 3.24 5.10 14.30
N MET A 91 2.54 4.00 14.52
CA MET A 91 1.43 3.93 15.44
C MET A 91 1.68 2.86 16.51
N PRO A 92 1.38 3.15 17.80
CA PRO A 92 1.54 2.15 18.85
C PRO A 92 0.68 0.90 18.62
N MET A 93 1.24 -0.28 18.90
CA MET A 93 0.52 -1.54 18.79
C MET A 93 -0.72 -1.59 19.70
N GLU A 94 -0.67 -0.96 20.86
CA GLU A 94 -1.80 -0.89 21.80
C GLU A 94 -2.99 -0.18 21.17
N ILE A 95 -2.77 0.90 20.41
CA ILE A 95 -3.84 1.59 19.68
C ILE A 95 -4.39 0.66 18.61
N TYR A 96 -3.52 0.05 17.80
CA TYR A 96 -3.92 -0.89 16.76
C TYR A 96 -4.82 -2.01 17.30
N ASN A 97 -4.45 -2.62 18.42
CA ASN A 97 -5.20 -3.70 19.04
C ASN A 97 -6.56 -3.27 19.60
N SER A 98 -6.77 -1.98 19.84
CA SER A 98 -8.03 -1.42 20.32
C SER A 98 -9.02 -1.06 19.21
N LEU A 99 -8.55 -1.04 17.93
CA LEU A 99 -9.36 -0.58 16.82
C LEU A 99 -10.35 -1.67 16.33
N PRO A 100 -11.59 -1.28 16.02
CA PRO A 100 -12.59 -2.18 15.45
C PRO A 100 -12.36 -2.36 13.96
N LEU A 101 -11.32 -3.11 13.57
CA LEU A 101 -10.90 -3.29 12.17
C LEU A 101 -11.71 -4.35 11.42
N ASP A 102 -12.44 -5.21 12.12
CA ASP A 102 -13.24 -6.27 11.51
C ASP A 102 -14.27 -5.70 10.53
N GLY A 103 -14.38 -6.32 9.37
CA GLY A 103 -15.34 -5.92 8.34
C GLY A 103 -14.95 -4.67 7.53
N LEU A 104 -13.80 -4.05 7.80
CA LEU A 104 -13.26 -3.00 6.94
C LEU A 104 -12.72 -3.57 5.62
N PRO A 105 -12.68 -2.75 4.55
CA PRO A 105 -11.95 -3.12 3.36
C PRO A 105 -10.49 -3.40 3.71
N SER A 106 -9.97 -4.56 3.31
CA SER A 106 -8.62 -4.98 3.66
C SER A 106 -7.96 -5.79 2.54
N VAL A 107 -6.64 -5.83 2.56
CA VAL A 107 -5.83 -6.75 1.76
C VAL A 107 -4.78 -7.40 2.64
N GLU A 108 -4.55 -8.67 2.39
CA GLU A 108 -3.43 -9.43 2.96
C GLU A 108 -2.48 -9.81 1.84
N LYS A 109 -1.19 -9.69 2.10
CA LYS A 109 -0.16 -9.94 1.11
C LYS A 109 1.18 -10.29 1.75
N ILE A 110 2.01 -10.99 0.97
CA ILE A 110 3.43 -11.15 1.26
C ILE A 110 4.20 -10.24 0.31
N ARG A 111 4.92 -9.28 0.86
CA ARG A 111 5.79 -8.38 0.11
C ARG A 111 7.20 -8.94 0.09
N HIS A 112 7.69 -9.22 -1.09
CA HIS A 112 9.07 -9.63 -1.34
C HIS A 112 9.90 -8.44 -1.79
N TYR A 113 11.16 -8.41 -1.40
CA TYR A 113 12.11 -7.36 -1.78
C TYR A 113 13.17 -7.93 -2.70
N TRP A 114 13.28 -7.37 -3.89
CA TRP A 114 14.22 -7.83 -4.91
C TRP A 114 14.97 -6.66 -5.53
N THR A 115 16.30 -6.74 -5.59
CA THR A 115 17.13 -5.69 -6.15
C THR A 115 17.40 -5.96 -7.62
N GLY A 116 17.08 -4.99 -8.48
CA GLY A 116 17.32 -5.05 -9.91
C GLY A 116 18.79 -4.86 -10.29
N GLU A 117 19.11 -5.04 -11.57
CA GLU A 117 20.47 -4.88 -12.08
C GLU A 117 20.98 -3.43 -12.03
N ASP A 118 20.06 -2.46 -12.01
CA ASP A 118 20.32 -1.03 -11.83
C ASP A 118 20.41 -0.60 -10.35
N GLY A 119 20.28 -1.54 -9.42
CA GLY A 119 20.31 -1.32 -7.98
C GLY A 119 18.99 -0.82 -7.38
N LEU A 120 17.95 -0.63 -8.18
CA LEU A 120 16.64 -0.25 -7.68
C LEU A 120 15.95 -1.42 -6.94
N LEU A 121 15.26 -1.08 -5.86
CA LEU A 121 14.50 -2.03 -5.07
C LEU A 121 13.11 -2.21 -5.66
N TRP A 122 12.78 -3.45 -5.98
CA TRP A 122 11.44 -3.87 -6.37
C TRP A 122 10.71 -4.47 -5.19
N GLU A 123 9.51 -4.01 -4.95
CA GLU A 123 8.57 -4.56 -3.99
C GLU A 123 7.56 -5.42 -4.75
N VAL A 124 7.59 -6.73 -4.54
CA VAL A 124 6.72 -7.68 -5.23
C VAL A 124 5.70 -8.23 -4.26
N ASP A 125 4.46 -7.82 -4.44
CA ASP A 125 3.33 -8.20 -3.59
C ASP A 125 2.63 -9.43 -4.15
N GLU A 126 2.70 -10.54 -3.43
CA GLU A 126 1.88 -11.72 -3.67
C GLU A 126 0.67 -11.65 -2.75
N TYR A 127 -0.51 -11.48 -3.32
CA TYR A 127 -1.75 -11.33 -2.56
C TYR A 127 -2.27 -12.67 -2.05
N GLU A 128 -2.95 -12.64 -0.92
CA GLU A 128 -3.55 -13.78 -0.25
C GLU A 128 -5.08 -13.69 -0.23
N GLY A 129 -5.72 -14.69 0.36
CA GLY A 129 -7.18 -14.72 0.50
C GLY A 129 -7.92 -14.80 -0.82
N SER A 130 -8.97 -13.98 -0.97
CA SER A 130 -9.89 -14.01 -2.12
C SER A 130 -9.24 -13.66 -3.46
N ILE A 131 -8.12 -12.95 -3.45
CA ILE A 131 -7.34 -12.58 -4.63
C ILE A 131 -5.99 -13.28 -4.71
N SER A 132 -5.87 -14.43 -4.04
CA SER A 132 -4.68 -15.28 -4.10
C SER A 132 -4.35 -15.64 -5.55
N GLY A 133 -3.07 -15.52 -5.90
CA GLY A 133 -2.57 -15.68 -7.27
C GLY A 133 -2.33 -14.35 -8.01
N LEU A 134 -2.90 -13.24 -7.54
CA LEU A 134 -2.54 -11.92 -8.02
C LEU A 134 -1.15 -11.53 -7.52
N ILE A 135 -0.31 -11.03 -8.42
CA ILE A 135 1.03 -10.54 -8.11
C ILE A 135 1.22 -9.18 -8.77
N ILE A 136 1.61 -8.18 -7.98
CA ILE A 136 1.91 -6.83 -8.45
C ILE A 136 3.32 -6.45 -7.98
N ALA A 137 4.14 -5.97 -8.91
CA ALA A 137 5.47 -5.45 -8.62
C ALA A 137 5.46 -3.92 -8.69
N GLU A 138 6.13 -3.29 -7.75
CA GLU A 138 6.28 -1.83 -7.65
C GLU A 138 7.76 -1.46 -7.57
N VAL A 139 8.12 -0.35 -8.19
CA VAL A 139 9.43 0.30 -8.03
C VAL A 139 9.22 1.78 -7.75
N GLU A 140 9.83 2.27 -6.67
CA GLU A 140 9.81 3.68 -6.30
C GLU A 140 10.91 4.44 -7.04
N LEU A 141 10.59 5.65 -7.51
CA LEU A 141 11.45 6.49 -8.34
C LEU A 141 11.69 7.84 -7.68
N GLU A 142 12.80 8.48 -8.03
CA GLU A 142 13.09 9.86 -7.64
C GLU A 142 12.40 10.89 -8.54
N SER A 143 12.08 10.51 -9.79
CA SER A 143 11.36 11.33 -10.76
C SER A 143 10.55 10.45 -11.73
N GLU A 144 9.52 11.02 -12.36
CA GLU A 144 8.68 10.29 -13.33
C GLU A 144 9.43 9.85 -14.59
N ASP A 145 10.51 10.53 -14.95
CA ASP A 145 11.34 10.25 -16.11
C ASP A 145 12.60 9.43 -15.80
N GLN A 146 12.72 8.95 -14.54
CA GLN A 146 13.83 8.08 -14.17
C GLN A 146 13.84 6.80 -15.00
N GLU A 147 15.00 6.48 -15.60
CA GLU A 147 15.19 5.22 -16.30
C GLU A 147 15.23 4.04 -15.32
N VAL A 148 14.59 2.95 -15.69
CA VAL A 148 14.50 1.72 -14.89
C VAL A 148 14.85 0.53 -15.78
N ALA A 149 15.76 -0.32 -15.30
CA ALA A 149 16.00 -1.62 -15.92
C ALA A 149 14.85 -2.58 -15.57
N LEU A 150 13.92 -2.74 -16.51
CA LEU A 150 12.73 -3.56 -16.29
C LEU A 150 13.09 -5.05 -16.26
N PRO A 151 12.82 -5.76 -15.15
CA PRO A 151 12.98 -7.20 -15.11
C PRO A 151 12.15 -7.93 -16.17
N ASN A 152 12.65 -9.04 -16.67
CA ASN A 152 12.00 -9.81 -17.74
C ASN A 152 10.74 -10.57 -17.29
N TRP A 153 10.49 -10.64 -15.99
CA TRP A 153 9.31 -11.29 -15.42
C TRP A 153 8.11 -10.32 -15.20
N LEU A 154 8.25 -9.04 -15.56
CA LEU A 154 7.15 -8.07 -15.53
C LEU A 154 6.15 -8.34 -16.66
N GLY A 155 4.88 -8.09 -16.37
CA GLY A 155 3.80 -8.09 -17.33
C GLY A 155 3.31 -6.68 -17.65
N LEU A 156 1.97 -6.54 -17.73
CA LEU A 156 1.31 -5.27 -18.04
C LEU A 156 1.62 -4.18 -17.03
N GLU A 157 2.02 -3.01 -17.48
CA GLU A 157 2.16 -1.83 -16.61
C GLU A 157 0.79 -1.29 -16.17
N LEU A 158 0.66 -1.11 -14.87
CA LEU A 158 -0.59 -0.67 -14.22
C LEU A 158 -0.56 0.81 -13.80
N THR A 159 0.57 1.49 -13.91
CA THR A 159 0.83 2.83 -13.36
C THR A 159 -0.26 3.84 -13.70
N HIS A 160 -0.75 3.82 -14.94
CA HIS A 160 -1.77 4.75 -15.43
C HIS A 160 -3.19 4.14 -15.50
N LEU A 161 -3.36 2.91 -15.05
CA LEU A 161 -4.63 2.22 -15.04
C LEU A 161 -5.36 2.43 -13.70
N LYS A 162 -6.67 2.61 -13.77
CA LYS A 162 -7.52 2.75 -12.58
C LYS A 162 -7.95 1.38 -12.04
N GLY A 163 -8.22 1.33 -10.74
CA GLY A 163 -8.78 0.14 -10.10
C GLY A 163 -7.75 -0.86 -9.60
N TRP A 164 -6.47 -0.62 -9.77
CA TRP A 164 -5.40 -1.52 -9.37
C TRP A 164 -4.68 -1.15 -8.07
N SER A 165 -5.06 -0.04 -7.41
CA SER A 165 -4.51 0.30 -6.09
C SER A 165 -4.94 -0.72 -5.04
N ASN A 166 -4.14 -0.86 -3.96
CA ASN A 166 -4.53 -1.72 -2.84
C ASN A 166 -5.87 -1.29 -2.23
N ALA A 167 -6.17 0.02 -2.20
CA ALA A 167 -7.47 0.51 -1.78
C ALA A 167 -8.61 0.01 -2.69
N SER A 168 -8.43 0.07 -4.01
CA SER A 168 -9.41 -0.44 -4.97
C SER A 168 -9.59 -1.95 -4.85
N LEU A 169 -8.50 -2.71 -4.69
CA LEU A 169 -8.54 -4.16 -4.50
C LEU A 169 -9.29 -4.52 -3.21
N SER A 170 -9.05 -3.80 -2.11
CA SER A 170 -9.73 -4.03 -0.84
C SER A 170 -11.25 -3.81 -0.94
N MET A 171 -11.68 -2.80 -1.67
CA MET A 171 -13.10 -2.53 -1.92
C MET A 171 -13.73 -3.61 -2.79
N MET A 172 -13.03 -4.07 -3.83
CA MET A 172 -13.49 -5.17 -4.69
C MET A 172 -13.69 -6.45 -3.90
N ILE A 173 -12.76 -6.80 -3.00
CA ILE A 173 -12.86 -7.96 -2.12
C ILE A 173 -14.09 -7.83 -1.22
N LYS A 174 -14.25 -6.68 -0.54
CA LYS A 174 -15.38 -6.43 0.34
C LYS A 174 -16.72 -6.51 -0.39
N ASP A 175 -16.83 -5.93 -1.57
CA ASP A 175 -18.05 -5.96 -2.38
C ASP A 175 -18.40 -7.39 -2.82
N SER A 176 -17.40 -8.24 -3.07
CA SER A 176 -17.61 -9.66 -3.41
C SER A 176 -18.15 -10.50 -2.24
N GLU A 177 -17.85 -10.13 -1.00
CA GLU A 177 -18.33 -10.81 0.21
C GLU A 177 -19.81 -10.50 0.51
N LEU A 178 -20.38 -9.43 -0.08
CA LEU A 178 -21.77 -9.02 0.11
C LEU A 178 -22.74 -9.72 -0.86
N ASN A 179 -22.23 -10.46 -1.84
CA ASN A 179 -23.00 -11.19 -2.84
C ASN A 179 -22.92 -12.71 -2.58
#